data_d577c1f1c52bd99896aab0bcb5994ef2
#
_entry.id   d577c1f1c52bd99896aab0bcb5994ef2
#
_cell.length_a   1.000
_cell.length_b   1.000
_cell.length_c   1.000
_cell.angle_alpha   90.00
_cell.angle_beta   90.00
_cell.angle_gamma   90.00
#
_symmetry.space_group_name_H-M   'P 1'
#
loop_
_entity.id
_entity.type
_entity.pdbx_description
1 polymer ?
#
loop_
_entity_poly.entity_id
_entity_poly.type
_entity_poly.pdbx_seq_one_letter_code
_entity_poly.pdbx_strand_id
1 'polypeptide(L)'
;MPLVNSKKMFDAAYKGGYAIGAFNVNNMEIVQGITEACKEEKAPVILQVSKGARAYANHTYLVKLVEAAVHECPEVPIVLHLDHGPDFETCKACIDGGFTSVMIDGSALPYEKNIEVTKKVVEYAHKYGVTVEGELGTLAGIEDEVSHAVGSYTRPEEVQDFVSHTGVDSLAIAIGTSHGAYKFKPDQCTRNEKGILCPPPLRFDILEEVSKRLPNFPIVLHGASSVPQDYVAMINEFGGKLSLIHISEPTRQAEIS
;
A
#
# COMPACT_ATOMS: atom_id res chain seq x y z
N MET A 1 3.92 -21.38 -7.98
CA MET A 1 5.10 -20.97 -7.15
C MET A 1 4.64 -20.79 -5.71
N PRO A 2 5.49 -20.91 -4.67
CA PRO A 2 5.11 -20.51 -3.33
C PRO A 2 4.83 -18.99 -3.28
N LEU A 3 4.19 -18.53 -2.22
CA LEU A 3 4.13 -17.11 -1.89
C LEU A 3 5.53 -16.48 -1.96
N VAL A 4 5.63 -15.28 -2.52
CA VAL A 4 6.89 -14.54 -2.63
C VAL A 4 6.83 -13.28 -1.75
N ASN A 5 7.98 -12.74 -1.37
CA ASN A 5 8.04 -11.41 -0.78
C ASN A 5 8.07 -10.32 -1.88
N SER A 6 7.84 -9.08 -1.50
CA SER A 6 7.72 -7.98 -2.46
C SER A 6 9.03 -7.57 -3.14
N LYS A 7 10.19 -7.90 -2.59
CA LYS A 7 11.49 -7.34 -3.01
C LYS A 7 11.78 -7.48 -4.49
N LYS A 8 11.74 -8.72 -5.01
CA LYS A 8 12.01 -8.97 -6.43
C LYS A 8 10.96 -8.37 -7.36
N MET A 9 9.71 -8.31 -6.89
CA MET A 9 8.62 -7.71 -7.64
C MET A 9 8.81 -6.20 -7.75
N PHE A 10 9.17 -5.54 -6.66
CA PHE A 10 9.48 -4.11 -6.64
C PHE A 10 10.70 -3.76 -7.51
N ASP A 11 11.76 -4.55 -7.42
CA ASP A 11 12.94 -4.37 -8.28
C ASP A 11 12.58 -4.46 -9.78
N ALA A 12 11.72 -5.42 -10.14
CA ALA A 12 11.27 -5.60 -11.52
C ALA A 12 10.35 -4.45 -11.97
N ALA A 13 9.41 -4.04 -11.12
CA ALA A 13 8.49 -2.93 -11.37
C ALA A 13 9.26 -1.63 -11.56
N TYR A 14 10.20 -1.34 -10.66
CA TYR A 14 11.04 -0.15 -10.76
C TYR A 14 11.84 -0.10 -12.07
N LYS A 15 12.51 -1.20 -12.43
CA LYS A 15 13.27 -1.31 -13.69
C LYS A 15 12.38 -1.25 -14.92
N GLY A 16 11.20 -1.85 -14.84
CA GLY A 16 10.21 -1.91 -15.92
C GLY A 16 9.41 -0.61 -16.11
N GLY A 17 9.42 0.29 -15.12
CA GLY A 17 8.63 1.53 -15.14
C GLY A 17 7.12 1.26 -15.05
N TYR A 18 6.71 0.28 -14.22
CA TYR A 18 5.30 -0.01 -13.94
C TYR A 18 5.09 -0.14 -12.42
N ALA A 19 3.86 0.00 -11.98
CA ALA A 19 3.47 -0.22 -10.59
C ALA A 19 2.77 -1.58 -10.43
N ILE A 20 2.89 -2.17 -9.23
CA ILE A 20 2.21 -3.40 -8.87
C ILE A 20 0.91 -3.04 -8.14
N GLY A 21 -0.20 -3.66 -8.51
CA GLY A 21 -1.46 -3.50 -7.81
C GLY A 21 -1.45 -4.23 -6.46
N ALA A 22 -1.87 -3.54 -5.40
CA ALA A 22 -2.15 -4.12 -4.11
C ALA A 22 -3.65 -4.01 -3.82
N PHE A 23 -4.29 -5.14 -3.56
CA PHE A 23 -5.73 -5.24 -3.46
C PHE A 23 -6.16 -5.82 -2.12
N ASN A 24 -7.09 -5.14 -1.46
CA ASN A 24 -7.68 -5.63 -0.21
C ASN A 24 -8.52 -6.89 -0.46
N VAL A 25 -8.28 -7.91 0.35
CA VAL A 25 -9.02 -9.18 0.30
C VAL A 25 -9.58 -9.55 1.67
N ASN A 26 -10.83 -9.99 1.68
CA ASN A 26 -11.52 -10.42 2.91
C ASN A 26 -12.44 -11.63 2.71
N ASN A 27 -12.61 -12.11 1.48
CA ASN A 27 -13.42 -13.29 1.17
C ASN A 27 -12.90 -14.03 -0.06
N MET A 28 -13.48 -15.18 -0.36
CA MET A 28 -13.08 -16.06 -1.46
C MET A 28 -13.32 -15.42 -2.83
N GLU A 29 -14.46 -14.79 -3.02
CA GLU A 29 -14.90 -14.23 -4.31
C GLU A 29 -13.96 -13.11 -4.77
N ILE A 30 -13.54 -12.27 -3.83
CA ILE A 30 -12.57 -11.20 -4.11
C ILE A 30 -11.20 -11.78 -4.46
N VAL A 31 -10.72 -12.77 -3.70
CA VAL A 31 -9.44 -13.44 -3.99
C VAL A 31 -9.47 -14.07 -5.38
N GLN A 32 -10.53 -14.79 -5.72
CA GLN A 32 -10.69 -15.43 -7.04
C GLN A 32 -10.71 -14.40 -8.17
N GLY A 33 -11.56 -13.38 -8.08
CA GLY A 33 -11.66 -12.37 -9.12
C GLY A 33 -10.36 -11.62 -9.39
N ILE A 34 -9.62 -11.27 -8.32
CA ILE A 34 -8.32 -10.60 -8.46
C ILE A 34 -7.28 -11.54 -9.10
N THR A 35 -7.19 -12.78 -8.61
CA THR A 35 -6.16 -13.70 -9.10
C THR A 35 -6.43 -14.21 -10.52
N GLU A 36 -7.69 -14.37 -10.91
CA GLU A 36 -8.09 -14.66 -12.30
C GLU A 36 -7.69 -13.53 -13.24
N ALA A 37 -8.00 -12.27 -12.89
CA ALA A 37 -7.59 -11.11 -13.66
C ALA A 37 -6.06 -11.00 -13.78
N CYS A 38 -5.33 -11.23 -12.68
CA CYS A 38 -3.86 -11.22 -12.70
C CYS A 38 -3.27 -12.35 -13.56
N LYS A 39 -3.95 -13.49 -13.60
CA LYS A 39 -3.55 -14.60 -14.47
C LYS A 39 -3.75 -14.26 -15.95
N GLU A 40 -4.88 -13.68 -16.32
CA GLU A 40 -5.17 -13.22 -17.68
C GLU A 40 -4.16 -12.16 -18.15
N GLU A 41 -3.87 -11.17 -17.29
CA GLU A 41 -2.95 -10.07 -17.57
C GLU A 41 -1.48 -10.44 -17.39
N LYS A 42 -1.17 -11.64 -16.86
CA LYS A 42 0.18 -12.10 -16.49
C LYS A 42 0.89 -11.13 -15.55
N ALA A 43 0.13 -10.53 -14.64
CA ALA A 43 0.59 -9.50 -13.73
C ALA A 43 0.90 -10.07 -12.34
N PRO A 44 2.00 -9.66 -11.69
CA PRO A 44 2.22 -9.94 -10.28
C PRO A 44 1.22 -9.15 -9.42
N VAL A 45 0.93 -9.65 -8.21
CA VAL A 45 -0.08 -9.04 -7.34
C VAL A 45 0.31 -9.08 -5.88
N ILE A 46 -0.12 -8.07 -5.14
CA ILE A 46 -0.11 -8.04 -3.68
C ILE A 46 -1.56 -8.18 -3.20
N LEU A 47 -1.84 -9.29 -2.52
CA LEU A 47 -3.09 -9.50 -1.80
C LEU A 47 -2.87 -8.99 -0.37
N GLN A 48 -3.55 -7.89 -0.04
CA GLN A 48 -3.36 -7.25 1.25
C GLN A 48 -4.55 -7.46 2.16
N VAL A 49 -4.24 -7.56 3.45
CA VAL A 49 -5.18 -7.87 4.50
C VAL A 49 -5.02 -6.88 5.62
N SER A 50 -6.04 -6.06 5.82
CA SER A 50 -6.10 -5.12 6.93
C SER A 50 -6.42 -5.81 8.27
N LYS A 51 -6.27 -5.07 9.37
CA LYS A 51 -6.71 -5.52 10.70
C LYS A 51 -8.19 -5.88 10.69
N GLY A 52 -9.03 -5.05 10.03
CA GLY A 52 -10.49 -5.27 9.91
C GLY A 52 -10.80 -6.53 9.11
N ALA A 53 -10.15 -6.76 7.98
CA ALA A 53 -10.31 -7.98 7.20
C ALA A 53 -9.94 -9.24 8.01
N ARG A 54 -8.87 -9.18 8.82
CA ARG A 54 -8.48 -10.27 9.72
C ARG A 54 -9.51 -10.53 10.82
N ALA A 55 -10.12 -9.48 11.35
CA ALA A 55 -11.18 -9.61 12.36
C ALA A 55 -12.47 -10.22 11.75
N TYR A 56 -12.80 -9.81 10.51
CA TYR A 56 -13.98 -10.30 9.79
C TYR A 56 -13.85 -11.76 9.37
N ALA A 57 -12.81 -12.10 8.62
CA ALA A 57 -12.68 -13.41 7.97
C ALA A 57 -11.82 -14.41 8.74
N ASN A 58 -11.17 -14.00 9.83
CA ASN A 58 -10.16 -14.73 10.57
C ASN A 58 -8.84 -14.95 9.80
N HIS A 59 -7.74 -14.81 10.50
CA HIS A 59 -6.38 -14.93 9.96
C HIS A 59 -6.15 -16.26 9.21
N THR A 60 -6.53 -17.38 9.80
CA THR A 60 -6.29 -18.71 9.22
C THR A 60 -7.04 -18.90 7.90
N TYR A 61 -8.31 -18.47 7.82
CA TYR A 61 -9.07 -18.55 6.58
C TYR A 61 -8.45 -17.72 5.46
N LEU A 62 -8.03 -16.50 5.76
CA LEU A 62 -7.41 -15.63 4.76
C LEU A 62 -6.10 -16.21 4.23
N VAL A 63 -5.23 -16.71 5.11
CA VAL A 63 -3.99 -17.40 4.70
C VAL A 63 -4.31 -18.59 3.79
N LYS A 64 -5.30 -19.41 4.14
CA LYS A 64 -5.68 -20.57 3.33
C LYS A 64 -6.33 -20.22 2.00
N LEU A 65 -7.10 -19.13 1.93
CA LEU A 65 -7.62 -18.61 0.67
C LEU A 65 -6.49 -18.16 -0.27
N VAL A 66 -5.50 -17.46 0.28
CA VAL A 66 -4.35 -17.03 -0.52
C VAL A 66 -3.45 -18.20 -0.91
N GLU A 67 -3.25 -19.19 -0.04
CA GLU A 67 -2.55 -20.42 -0.40
C GLU A 67 -3.28 -21.17 -1.54
N ALA A 68 -4.61 -21.22 -1.51
CA ALA A 68 -5.41 -21.79 -2.60
C ALA A 68 -5.21 -21.01 -3.91
N ALA A 69 -5.24 -19.69 -3.86
CA ALA A 69 -4.97 -18.86 -5.04
C ALA A 69 -3.58 -19.10 -5.63
N VAL A 70 -2.55 -19.25 -4.81
CA VAL A 70 -1.19 -19.59 -5.24
C VAL A 70 -1.16 -20.97 -5.93
N HIS A 71 -1.95 -21.90 -5.45
CA HIS A 71 -2.05 -23.25 -6.05
C HIS A 71 -2.74 -23.22 -7.42
N GLU A 72 -3.83 -22.45 -7.54
CA GLU A 72 -4.63 -22.33 -8.78
C GLU A 72 -3.94 -21.45 -9.83
N CYS A 73 -3.10 -20.49 -9.41
CA CYS A 73 -2.40 -19.57 -10.29
C CYS A 73 -0.87 -19.63 -10.08
N PRO A 74 -0.22 -20.78 -10.31
CA PRO A 74 1.20 -20.96 -9.97
C PRO A 74 2.16 -20.10 -10.80
N GLU A 75 1.71 -19.55 -11.91
CA GLU A 75 2.44 -18.63 -12.77
C GLU A 75 2.43 -17.17 -12.29
N VAL A 76 1.50 -16.81 -11.42
CA VAL A 76 1.36 -15.43 -10.88
C VAL A 76 2.19 -15.30 -9.59
N PRO A 77 3.15 -14.39 -9.52
CA PRO A 77 3.80 -14.04 -8.28
C PRO A 77 2.81 -13.34 -7.34
N ILE A 78 2.52 -13.94 -6.18
CA ILE A 78 1.56 -13.43 -5.19
C ILE A 78 2.32 -13.12 -3.90
N VAL A 79 2.13 -11.91 -3.37
CA VAL A 79 2.54 -11.48 -2.03
C VAL A 79 1.31 -11.47 -1.13
N LEU A 80 1.42 -12.02 0.07
CA LEU A 80 0.45 -11.83 1.15
C LEU A 80 0.99 -10.75 2.09
N HIS A 81 0.27 -9.63 2.16
CA HIS A 81 0.71 -8.41 2.84
C HIS A 81 -0.25 -8.01 3.97
N LEU A 82 0.30 -7.63 5.13
CA LEU A 82 -0.45 -6.93 6.18
C LEU A 82 -0.50 -5.45 5.83
N ASP A 83 -1.70 -4.92 5.71
CA ASP A 83 -1.99 -3.52 5.46
C ASP A 83 -2.24 -2.77 6.77
N HIS A 84 -1.60 -1.61 6.96
CA HIS A 84 -1.70 -0.76 8.15
C HIS A 84 -1.62 -1.52 9.50
N GLY A 85 -0.51 -2.22 9.72
CA GLY A 85 -0.24 -2.86 11.01
C GLY A 85 -0.06 -1.82 12.12
N PRO A 86 -0.91 -1.81 13.16
CA PRO A 86 -0.93 -0.74 14.17
C PRO A 86 0.22 -0.86 15.20
N ASP A 87 0.83 -2.03 15.29
CA ASP A 87 1.84 -2.32 16.32
C ASP A 87 2.71 -3.53 15.95
N PHE A 88 3.79 -3.69 16.70
CA PHE A 88 4.73 -4.80 16.54
C PHE A 88 4.08 -6.18 16.71
N GLU A 89 3.18 -6.34 17.67
CA GLU A 89 2.58 -7.65 17.96
C GLU A 89 1.67 -8.11 16.82
N THR A 90 0.96 -7.18 16.19
CA THR A 90 0.15 -7.47 15.01
C THR A 90 1.03 -7.86 13.81
N CYS A 91 2.09 -7.11 13.54
CA CYS A 91 3.06 -7.45 12.49
C CYS A 91 3.69 -8.82 12.74
N LYS A 92 4.14 -9.06 13.97
CA LYS A 92 4.71 -10.35 14.40
C LYS A 92 3.74 -11.50 14.19
N ALA A 93 2.48 -11.35 14.62
CA ALA A 93 1.47 -12.39 14.45
C ALA A 93 1.19 -12.70 12.96
N CYS A 94 1.27 -11.71 12.08
CA CYS A 94 1.15 -11.92 10.63
C CYS A 94 2.37 -12.65 10.05
N ILE A 95 3.57 -12.27 10.44
CA ILE A 95 4.82 -12.92 10.03
C ILE A 95 4.82 -14.39 10.46
N ASP A 96 4.52 -14.66 11.74
CA ASP A 96 4.43 -16.01 12.27
C ASP A 96 3.33 -16.84 11.62
N GLY A 97 2.28 -16.18 11.12
CA GLY A 97 1.15 -16.77 10.42
C GLY A 97 1.32 -16.97 8.92
N GLY A 98 2.51 -16.68 8.36
CA GLY A 98 2.84 -16.96 6.95
C GLY A 98 2.69 -15.78 5.98
N PHE A 99 2.53 -14.55 6.48
CA PHE A 99 2.61 -13.37 5.64
C PHE A 99 4.04 -13.17 5.11
N THR A 100 4.14 -12.77 3.85
CA THR A 100 5.44 -12.57 3.18
C THR A 100 5.84 -11.10 3.08
N SER A 101 4.95 -10.21 3.48
CA SER A 101 5.16 -8.77 3.59
C SER A 101 4.28 -8.19 4.70
N VAL A 102 4.74 -7.17 5.40
CA VAL A 102 3.95 -6.45 6.41
C VAL A 102 4.22 -4.95 6.31
N MET A 103 3.19 -4.15 6.53
CA MET A 103 3.33 -2.73 6.78
C MET A 103 3.19 -2.46 8.27
N ILE A 104 4.09 -1.64 8.81
CA ILE A 104 3.95 -1.02 10.12
C ILE A 104 3.62 0.45 9.95
N ASP A 105 2.44 0.83 10.42
CA ASP A 105 1.98 2.22 10.37
C ASP A 105 2.28 2.93 11.68
N GLY A 106 3.43 3.58 11.71
CA GLY A 106 3.84 4.47 12.81
C GLY A 106 3.61 5.94 12.50
N SER A 107 2.93 6.29 11.41
CA SER A 107 2.81 7.67 10.89
C SER A 107 2.13 8.64 11.87
N ALA A 108 1.24 8.15 12.72
CA ALA A 108 0.59 8.94 13.78
C ALA A 108 1.47 9.16 15.02
N LEU A 109 2.60 8.47 15.13
CA LEU A 109 3.54 8.61 16.25
C LEU A 109 4.51 9.77 16.00
N PRO A 110 5.16 10.31 17.07
CA PRO A 110 6.31 11.17 16.90
C PRO A 110 7.39 10.47 16.07
N TYR A 111 8.11 11.21 15.22
CA TYR A 111 9.07 10.69 14.23
C TYR A 111 10.05 9.65 14.82
N GLU A 112 10.68 9.94 15.94
CA GLU A 112 11.62 9.03 16.61
C GLU A 112 10.95 7.72 17.07
N LYS A 113 9.67 7.79 17.45
CA LYS A 113 8.91 6.62 17.85
C LYS A 113 8.48 5.78 16.64
N ASN A 114 8.18 6.42 15.51
CA ASN A 114 7.96 5.74 14.26
C ASN A 114 9.21 4.96 13.85
N ILE A 115 10.39 5.58 13.90
CA ILE A 115 11.67 4.89 13.65
C ILE A 115 11.84 3.69 14.58
N GLU A 116 11.63 3.87 15.89
CA GLU A 116 11.82 2.81 16.88
C GLU A 116 10.95 1.59 16.61
N VAL A 117 9.63 1.79 16.41
CA VAL A 117 8.70 0.68 16.18
C VAL A 117 8.94 0.02 14.82
N THR A 118 9.19 0.81 13.78
CA THR A 118 9.46 0.31 12.44
C THR A 118 10.72 -0.53 12.40
N LYS A 119 11.81 -0.05 12.98
CA LYS A 119 13.06 -0.81 13.12
C LYS A 119 12.85 -2.14 13.83
N LYS A 120 12.11 -2.15 14.93
CA LYS A 120 11.80 -3.38 15.67
C LYS A 120 11.08 -4.40 14.79
N VAL A 121 10.14 -3.97 13.96
CA VAL A 121 9.43 -4.85 13.01
C VAL A 121 10.39 -5.36 11.94
N VAL A 122 11.23 -4.50 11.35
CA VAL A 122 12.23 -4.87 10.34
C VAL A 122 13.21 -5.91 10.88
N GLU A 123 13.76 -5.70 12.07
CA GLU A 123 14.68 -6.64 12.70
C GLU A 123 14.06 -8.01 12.94
N TYR A 124 12.75 -8.06 13.19
CA TYR A 124 12.02 -9.32 13.31
C TYR A 124 11.75 -9.96 11.95
N ALA A 125 11.14 -9.22 11.03
CA ALA A 125 10.68 -9.69 9.73
C ALA A 125 11.81 -10.24 8.85
N HIS A 126 12.94 -9.55 8.82
CA HIS A 126 14.09 -9.94 8.00
C HIS A 126 14.70 -11.30 8.41
N LYS A 127 14.55 -11.74 9.66
CA LYS A 127 14.97 -13.10 10.10
C LYS A 127 14.20 -14.20 9.37
N TYR A 128 13.00 -13.90 8.90
CA TYR A 128 12.11 -14.84 8.20
C TYR A 128 12.01 -14.55 6.69
N GLY A 129 12.78 -13.58 6.18
CA GLY A 129 12.75 -13.19 4.76
C GLY A 129 11.46 -12.46 4.36
N VAL A 130 10.77 -11.85 5.33
CA VAL A 130 9.55 -11.06 5.13
C VAL A 130 9.95 -9.60 4.91
N THR A 131 9.35 -8.96 3.90
CA THR A 131 9.58 -7.54 3.61
C THR A 131 8.74 -6.64 4.49
N VAL A 132 9.26 -5.44 4.76
CA VAL A 132 8.58 -4.44 5.61
C VAL A 132 8.40 -3.13 4.87
N GLU A 133 7.18 -2.63 4.91
CA GLU A 133 6.81 -1.28 4.51
C GLU A 133 6.68 -0.38 5.73
N GLY A 134 7.24 0.82 5.64
CA GLY A 134 7.05 1.87 6.63
C GLY A 134 6.27 3.04 6.03
N GLU A 135 5.80 3.97 6.87
CA GLU A 135 5.04 5.13 6.41
C GLU A 135 5.54 6.44 7.00
N LEU A 136 5.61 7.47 6.16
CA LEU A 136 5.86 8.86 6.52
C LEU A 136 4.78 9.79 5.97
N GLY A 137 4.28 10.66 6.84
CA GLY A 137 3.07 11.44 6.60
C GLY A 137 1.83 10.61 6.93
N THR A 138 0.69 11.27 7.05
CA THR A 138 -0.60 10.63 7.36
C THR A 138 -1.60 10.93 6.25
N LEU A 139 -2.27 9.91 5.75
CA LEU A 139 -3.33 10.12 4.76
C LEU A 139 -4.62 10.56 5.45
N ALA A 140 -5.35 11.48 4.80
CA ALA A 140 -6.71 11.80 5.22
C ALA A 140 -7.68 10.69 4.80
N GLY A 141 -8.81 10.57 5.51
CA GLY A 141 -9.86 9.60 5.19
C GLY A 141 -10.09 8.57 6.28
N ILE A 142 -10.87 7.57 5.96
CA ILE A 142 -11.20 6.47 6.87
C ILE A 142 -10.92 5.16 6.13
N GLU A 143 -10.06 4.35 6.71
CA GLU A 143 -9.85 2.96 6.31
C GLU A 143 -9.83 2.09 7.56
N ASP A 144 -10.79 1.15 7.64
CA ASP A 144 -11.04 0.34 8.82
C ASP A 144 -11.15 1.18 10.12
N GLU A 145 -10.18 1.00 11.04
CA GLU A 145 -10.11 1.75 12.31
C GLU A 145 -9.20 2.98 12.23
N VAL A 146 -8.51 3.17 11.09
CA VAL A 146 -7.63 4.33 10.89
C VAL A 146 -8.46 5.49 10.33
N SER A 147 -8.53 6.58 11.07
CA SER A 147 -9.27 7.78 10.68
C SER A 147 -8.47 9.03 10.99
N HIS A 148 -8.11 9.76 9.95
CA HIS A 148 -7.48 11.08 10.08
C HIS A 148 -8.37 12.14 9.43
N ALA A 149 -8.86 13.07 10.23
CA ALA A 149 -9.68 14.19 9.75
C ALA A 149 -8.88 15.13 8.81
N VAL A 150 -7.58 15.23 9.05
CA VAL A 150 -6.63 15.99 8.23
C VAL A 150 -5.34 15.16 8.15
N GLY A 151 -4.90 14.83 6.93
CA GLY A 151 -3.62 14.19 6.69
C GLY A 151 -2.46 15.19 6.80
N SER A 152 -1.26 14.67 7.03
CA SER A 152 -0.02 15.42 6.93
C SER A 152 0.80 14.91 5.75
N TYR A 153 1.28 15.83 4.91
CA TYR A 153 2.17 15.45 3.82
C TYR A 153 3.50 14.89 4.33
N THR A 154 4.08 13.95 3.58
CA THR A 154 5.44 13.48 3.82
C THR A 154 6.42 14.64 3.70
N ARG A 155 7.38 14.70 4.59
CA ARG A 155 8.49 15.66 4.56
C ARG A 155 9.68 15.02 3.85
N PRO A 156 10.04 15.47 2.63
CA PRO A 156 11.09 14.82 1.83
C PRO A 156 12.45 14.77 2.52
N GLU A 157 12.74 15.74 3.41
CA GLU A 157 13.98 15.78 4.17
C GLU A 157 14.16 14.64 5.17
N GLU A 158 13.07 13.98 5.57
CA GLU A 158 13.08 12.89 6.56
C GLU A 158 13.28 11.50 5.93
N VAL A 159 13.00 11.33 4.61
CA VAL A 159 12.90 10.00 4.01
C VAL A 159 14.20 9.20 4.00
N GLN A 160 15.35 9.86 3.76
CA GLN A 160 16.65 9.20 3.76
C GLN A 160 17.05 8.73 5.16
N ASP A 161 16.83 9.60 6.13
CA ASP A 161 17.11 9.32 7.54
C ASP A 161 16.24 8.15 8.03
N PHE A 162 14.94 8.21 7.76
CA PHE A 162 14.00 7.15 8.11
C PHE A 162 14.39 5.79 7.53
N VAL A 163 14.61 5.72 6.21
CA VAL A 163 14.98 4.47 5.54
C VAL A 163 16.31 3.92 6.06
N SER A 164 17.31 4.80 6.30
CA SER A 164 18.62 4.39 6.78
C SER A 164 18.59 3.84 8.22
N HIS A 165 17.75 4.41 9.10
CA HIS A 165 17.65 4.00 10.49
C HIS A 165 16.73 2.80 10.70
N THR A 166 15.71 2.64 9.88
CA THR A 166 14.74 1.55 10.00
C THR A 166 15.11 0.32 9.19
N GLY A 167 15.67 0.50 8.00
CA GLY A 167 15.98 -0.58 7.07
C GLY A 167 14.74 -1.16 6.37
N VAL A 168 13.66 -0.39 6.22
CA VAL A 168 12.45 -0.82 5.48
C VAL A 168 12.75 -1.16 4.02
N ASP A 169 11.95 -2.03 3.43
CA ASP A 169 12.08 -2.48 2.04
C ASP A 169 11.28 -1.60 1.07
N SER A 170 10.27 -0.88 1.57
CA SER A 170 9.47 0.11 0.84
C SER A 170 8.96 1.19 1.77
N LEU A 171 8.60 2.35 1.20
CA LEU A 171 8.13 3.50 1.94
C LEU A 171 6.82 4.04 1.37
N ALA A 172 5.78 4.02 2.18
CA ALA A 172 4.53 4.72 1.90
C ALA A 172 4.69 6.22 2.17
N ILE A 173 4.20 7.04 1.23
CA ILE A 173 4.27 8.50 1.31
C ILE A 173 2.89 9.13 1.13
N ALA A 174 2.67 10.23 1.82
CA ALA A 174 1.45 11.04 1.74
C ALA A 174 1.68 12.26 0.85
N ILE A 175 1.05 12.26 -0.33
CA ILE A 175 1.11 13.35 -1.31
C ILE A 175 -0.25 13.98 -1.59
N GLY A 176 -1.28 13.65 -0.79
CA GLY A 176 -2.64 14.18 -0.93
C GLY A 176 -3.66 13.19 -1.47
N THR A 177 -3.32 11.92 -1.60
CA THR A 177 -4.31 10.84 -1.79
C THR A 177 -5.12 10.62 -0.50
N SER A 178 -6.22 9.91 -0.59
CA SER A 178 -7.11 9.70 0.56
C SER A 178 -7.69 8.29 0.53
N HIS A 179 -7.85 7.70 1.70
CA HIS A 179 -8.52 6.41 1.88
C HIS A 179 -10.04 6.50 1.80
N GLY A 180 -10.69 5.38 1.51
CA GLY A 180 -12.13 5.19 1.56
C GLY A 180 -12.93 5.71 0.37
N ALA A 181 -14.24 5.44 0.37
CA ALA A 181 -15.16 5.78 -0.72
C ALA A 181 -15.51 7.28 -0.77
N TYR A 182 -15.50 7.96 0.38
CA TYR A 182 -15.81 9.38 0.51
C TYR A 182 -14.55 10.17 0.80
N LYS A 183 -13.71 10.32 -0.23
CA LYS A 183 -12.34 10.82 -0.08
C LYS A 183 -12.22 12.29 0.27
N PHE A 184 -13.10 13.13 -0.27
CA PHE A 184 -13.07 14.58 -0.02
C PHE A 184 -14.47 15.12 0.18
N LYS A 185 -14.64 15.99 1.18
CA LYS A 185 -15.89 16.73 1.37
C LYS A 185 -15.99 17.84 0.32
N PRO A 186 -17.22 18.29 -0.03
CA PRO A 186 -17.41 19.36 -1.01
C PRO A 186 -16.69 20.67 -0.68
N ASP A 187 -16.48 20.97 0.60
CA ASP A 187 -15.74 22.13 1.10
C ASP A 187 -14.22 22.01 0.95
N GLN A 188 -13.73 20.80 0.74
CA GLN A 188 -12.32 20.51 0.45
C GLN A 188 -12.01 20.51 -1.05
N CYS A 189 -13.05 20.50 -1.90
CA CYS A 189 -12.94 20.44 -3.35
C CYS A 189 -13.02 21.83 -3.98
N THR A 190 -12.34 22.02 -5.10
CA THR A 190 -12.50 23.19 -5.97
C THR A 190 -13.36 22.84 -7.17
N ARG A 191 -14.02 23.86 -7.79
CA ARG A 191 -14.76 23.64 -9.03
C ARG A 191 -13.88 24.01 -10.21
N ASN A 192 -13.78 23.13 -11.19
CA ASN A 192 -13.13 23.43 -12.46
C ASN A 192 -14.00 24.38 -13.32
N GLU A 193 -13.49 24.79 -14.48
CA GLU A 193 -14.19 25.66 -15.44
C GLU A 193 -15.56 25.12 -15.91
N LYS A 194 -15.77 23.80 -15.83
CA LYS A 194 -17.02 23.11 -16.16
C LYS A 194 -17.96 22.97 -14.96
N GLY A 195 -17.62 23.56 -13.80
CA GLY A 195 -18.39 23.47 -12.57
C GLY A 195 -18.31 22.12 -11.83
N ILE A 196 -17.45 21.20 -12.26
CA ILE A 196 -17.24 19.90 -11.65
C ILE A 196 -16.37 20.05 -10.41
N LEU A 197 -16.78 19.40 -9.30
CA LEU A 197 -15.96 19.32 -8.09
C LEU A 197 -14.72 18.46 -8.36
N CYS A 198 -13.56 19.05 -8.11
CA CYS A 198 -12.27 18.38 -8.24
C CYS A 198 -11.62 18.28 -6.86
N PRO A 199 -11.01 17.14 -6.51
CA PRO A 199 -10.23 17.00 -5.29
C PRO A 199 -9.03 17.97 -5.30
N PRO A 200 -8.39 18.23 -4.14
CA PRO A 200 -7.15 18.97 -4.09
C PRO A 200 -6.10 18.32 -5.01
N PRO A 201 -5.24 19.13 -5.64
CA PRO A 201 -4.17 18.58 -6.47
C PRO A 201 -3.19 17.77 -5.63
N LEU A 202 -2.66 16.69 -6.20
CA LEU A 202 -1.59 15.93 -5.56
C LEU A 202 -0.29 16.75 -5.53
N ARG A 203 0.50 16.54 -4.48
CA ARG A 203 1.80 17.18 -4.26
C ARG A 203 2.91 16.42 -5.01
N PHE A 204 2.93 16.56 -6.34
CA PHE A 204 3.95 15.95 -7.18
C PHE A 204 5.37 16.44 -6.89
N ASP A 205 5.49 17.68 -6.37
CA ASP A 205 6.75 18.23 -5.89
C ASP A 205 7.38 17.39 -4.76
N ILE A 206 6.55 16.85 -3.85
CA ILE A 206 7.00 15.92 -2.80
C ILE A 206 7.48 14.61 -3.42
N LEU A 207 6.70 14.03 -4.34
CA LEU A 207 7.05 12.78 -5.01
C LEU A 207 8.37 12.90 -5.76
N GLU A 208 8.56 13.99 -6.50
CA GLU A 208 9.80 14.28 -7.24
C GLU A 208 11.01 14.38 -6.30
N GLU A 209 10.86 15.11 -5.20
CA GLU A 209 11.95 15.31 -4.24
C GLU A 209 12.29 14.01 -3.49
N VAL A 210 11.27 13.21 -3.10
CA VAL A 210 11.47 11.89 -2.49
C VAL A 210 12.19 10.95 -3.45
N SER A 211 11.81 10.92 -4.73
CA SER A 211 12.45 10.09 -5.76
C SER A 211 13.91 10.45 -5.98
N LYS A 212 14.26 11.75 -5.89
CA LYS A 212 15.65 12.22 -5.97
C LYS A 212 16.47 11.78 -4.76
N ARG A 213 15.87 11.81 -3.56
CA ARG A 213 16.54 11.45 -2.31
C ARG A 213 16.69 9.95 -2.10
N LEU A 214 15.76 9.16 -2.64
CA LEU A 214 15.73 7.70 -2.55
C LEU A 214 15.80 7.07 -3.96
N PRO A 215 16.91 7.23 -4.68
CA PRO A 215 17.04 6.62 -6.01
C PRO A 215 17.02 5.10 -5.90
N ASN A 216 16.26 4.45 -6.79
CA ASN A 216 16.08 2.98 -6.83
C ASN A 216 15.42 2.36 -5.59
N PHE A 217 14.73 3.16 -4.80
CA PHE A 217 14.01 2.68 -3.63
C PHE A 217 12.50 2.58 -3.93
N PRO A 218 11.82 1.50 -3.50
CA PRO A 218 10.38 1.32 -3.73
C PRO A 218 9.55 2.33 -2.97
N ILE A 219 8.75 3.12 -3.69
CA ILE A 219 7.79 4.07 -3.13
C ILE A 219 6.38 3.49 -3.28
N VAL A 220 5.59 3.63 -2.24
CA VAL A 220 4.20 3.16 -2.17
C VAL A 220 3.26 4.35 -2.10
N LEU A 221 2.16 4.28 -2.83
CA LEU A 221 1.12 5.29 -2.82
C LEU A 221 -0.21 4.66 -2.39
N HIS A 222 -0.60 4.92 -1.14
CA HIS A 222 -1.90 4.54 -0.60
C HIS A 222 -3.03 5.44 -1.11
N GLY A 223 -4.27 4.97 -1.03
CA GLY A 223 -5.44 5.75 -1.41
C GLY A 223 -5.52 6.09 -2.91
N ALA A 224 -4.85 5.34 -3.77
CA ALA A 224 -4.72 5.62 -5.19
C ALA A 224 -5.91 5.14 -6.05
N SER A 225 -6.86 4.39 -5.52
CA SER A 225 -7.97 3.77 -6.24
C SER A 225 -8.88 4.75 -6.99
N SER A 226 -8.88 6.02 -6.65
CA SER A 226 -9.67 7.07 -7.32
C SER A 226 -8.81 8.16 -7.96
N VAL A 227 -7.52 7.94 -8.10
CA VAL A 227 -6.63 8.88 -8.77
C VAL A 227 -7.00 8.91 -10.26
N PRO A 228 -7.29 10.08 -10.86
CA PRO A 228 -7.59 10.20 -12.27
C PRO A 228 -6.44 9.70 -13.15
N GLN A 229 -6.76 9.17 -14.34
CA GLN A 229 -5.75 8.62 -15.26
C GLN A 229 -4.69 9.65 -15.67
N ASP A 230 -5.08 10.91 -15.82
CA ASP A 230 -4.13 11.99 -16.11
C ASP A 230 -3.11 12.17 -14.99
N TYR A 231 -3.53 11.98 -13.74
CA TYR A 231 -2.62 12.02 -12.58
C TYR A 231 -1.73 10.78 -12.49
N VAL A 232 -2.21 9.61 -12.93
CA VAL A 232 -1.37 8.41 -13.03
C VAL A 232 -0.23 8.64 -14.01
N ALA A 233 -0.48 9.30 -15.15
CA ALA A 233 0.57 9.69 -16.09
C ALA A 233 1.58 10.66 -15.45
N MET A 234 1.10 11.67 -14.72
CA MET A 234 1.97 12.61 -13.98
C MET A 234 2.78 11.92 -12.86
N ILE A 235 2.20 10.96 -12.16
CA ILE A 235 2.92 10.17 -11.16
C ILE A 235 4.11 9.46 -11.81
N ASN A 236 3.92 8.87 -12.97
CA ASN A 236 5.00 8.21 -13.72
C ASN A 236 6.06 9.21 -14.23
N GLU A 237 5.67 10.42 -14.57
CA GLU A 237 6.58 11.49 -15.01
C GLU A 237 7.43 12.03 -13.86
N PHE A 238 6.79 12.38 -12.74
CA PHE A 238 7.46 13.04 -11.60
C PHE A 238 8.01 12.06 -10.56
N GLY A 239 7.37 10.92 -10.36
CA GLY A 239 7.75 9.94 -9.35
C GLY A 239 8.83 8.96 -9.77
N GLY A 240 9.28 9.04 -11.01
CA GLY A 240 10.39 8.24 -11.49
C GLY A 240 10.20 6.74 -11.39
N LYS A 241 9.05 6.15 -11.24
CA LYS A 241 8.77 4.72 -11.13
C LYS A 241 8.26 4.31 -9.75
N LEU A 242 6.98 4.55 -9.51
CA LEU A 242 6.29 3.95 -8.37
C LEU A 242 6.39 2.42 -8.45
N SER A 243 6.75 1.80 -7.35
CA SER A 243 6.83 0.34 -7.28
C SER A 243 5.50 -0.29 -6.88
N LEU A 244 4.59 0.47 -6.27
CA LEU A 244 3.31 -0.01 -5.79
C LEU A 244 2.24 1.08 -5.86
N ILE A 245 1.06 0.74 -6.38
CA ILE A 245 -0.16 1.51 -6.24
C ILE A 245 -1.11 0.68 -5.37
N HIS A 246 -1.46 1.22 -4.22
CA HIS A 246 -2.42 0.64 -3.31
C HIS A 246 -3.85 0.92 -3.79
N ILE A 247 -4.55 -0.12 -4.18
CA ILE A 247 -5.95 -0.06 -4.56
C ILE A 247 -6.76 -0.64 -3.43
N SER A 248 -7.21 0.21 -2.51
CA SER A 248 -7.92 -0.19 -1.30
C SER A 248 -9.35 -0.66 -1.52
N GLU A 249 -9.93 -0.45 -2.70
CA GLU A 249 -11.30 -0.88 -2.96
C GLU A 249 -11.45 -1.50 -4.34
N PRO A 250 -11.52 -2.84 -4.44
CA PRO A 250 -11.90 -3.52 -5.67
C PRO A 250 -13.38 -3.41 -5.98
N THR A 251 -14.22 -2.96 -5.06
CA THR A 251 -15.66 -2.97 -5.24
C THR A 251 -16.27 -1.60 -5.04
N ARG A 252 -16.56 -0.90 -6.11
CA ARG A 252 -17.94 -0.43 -6.20
C ARG A 252 -18.78 -1.70 -6.25
N GLN A 253 -19.35 -2.08 -5.11
CA GLN A 253 -20.48 -2.99 -5.11
C GLN A 253 -21.44 -2.41 -6.13
N ALA A 254 -21.69 -3.12 -7.23
CA ALA A 254 -22.66 -2.70 -8.21
C ALA A 254 -23.91 -2.40 -7.39
N GLU A 255 -24.41 -1.16 -7.49
CA GLU A 255 -25.73 -0.83 -6.99
C GLU A 255 -26.66 -1.74 -7.76
N ILE A 256 -27.06 -2.84 -7.12
CA ILE A 256 -28.16 -3.66 -7.58
C ILE A 256 -29.40 -2.85 -7.23
N SER A 257 -29.80 -2.02 -8.18
CA SER A 257 -31.11 -1.39 -8.21
C SER A 257 -32.21 -2.43 -8.45
#